data_749ea76482f9349105f06106642fadaa
#
_entry.id   749ea76482f9349105f06106642fadaa
#
_cell.length_a   1.000
_cell.length_b   1.000
_cell.length_c   1.000
_cell.angle_alpha   90.00
_cell.angle_beta   90.00
_cell.angle_gamma   90.00
#
_symmetry.space_group_name_H-M   'P 1'
#
loop_
_entity.id
_entity.type
_entity.pdbx_description
1 polymer ?
#
loop_
_entity_poly.entity_id
_entity_poly.type
_entity_poly.pdbx_seq_one_letter_code
_entity_poly.pdbx_strand_id
1 'polypeptide(L)'
;MEDKSREVVMAISNAARYMDPFFKLTAMGTVLLIQYFARMVKEKKLKVTEFTDFQKFLKATDGKYDIMNVPEIPEGQLSEELDALGIHYMVLPDLEKNDGMLQVAVYQPDRENFGAWYQRHILSQMTGGEKDLQQLKNLTSGKTTIISFPLEEEEEVVKEDFEKMGINYSQLPDLHVGDGEIQVVVANADLPKVE
;
A
#
# COMPACT_ATOMS: atom_id res chain seq x y z
N MET A 1 1.77 -24.68 15.01
CA MET A 1 1.80 -23.28 15.48
C MET A 1 2.50 -22.36 14.49
N GLU A 2 3.50 -22.84 13.79
CA GLU A 2 4.27 -22.14 12.76
C GLU A 2 3.42 -21.69 11.56
N ASP A 3 2.49 -22.51 11.15
CA ASP A 3 1.59 -22.32 10.01
C ASP A 3 0.63 -21.13 10.23
N LYS A 4 0.04 -21.05 11.44
CA LYS A 4 -0.93 -19.98 11.78
C LYS A 4 -0.32 -18.57 11.86
N SER A 5 0.93 -18.47 12.29
CA SER A 5 1.62 -17.16 12.31
C SER A 5 1.91 -16.66 10.89
N ARG A 6 2.25 -17.57 9.98
CA ARG A 6 2.40 -17.30 8.55
C ARG A 6 1.08 -16.90 7.90
N GLU A 7 -0.02 -17.58 8.25
CA GLU A 7 -1.36 -17.23 7.75
C GLU A 7 -1.76 -15.80 8.13
N VAL A 8 -1.48 -15.37 9.37
CA VAL A 8 -1.79 -14.00 9.81
C VAL A 8 -0.95 -12.97 9.04
N VAL A 9 0.35 -13.22 8.87
CA VAL A 9 1.23 -12.35 8.10
C VAL A 9 0.78 -12.28 6.64
N MET A 10 0.46 -13.41 6.03
CA MET A 10 -0.07 -13.46 4.66
C MET A 10 -1.43 -12.76 4.55
N ALA A 11 -2.30 -12.88 5.58
CA ALA A 11 -3.58 -12.19 5.59
C ALA A 11 -3.41 -10.66 5.67
N ILE A 12 -2.44 -10.17 6.46
CA ILE A 12 -2.10 -8.74 6.52
C ILE A 12 -1.58 -8.27 5.16
N SER A 13 -0.62 -8.98 4.58
CA SER A 13 -0.07 -8.68 3.25
C SER A 13 -1.14 -8.73 2.14
N ASN A 14 -2.02 -9.72 2.18
CA ASN A 14 -3.05 -9.88 1.15
C ASN A 14 -4.21 -8.88 1.30
N ALA A 15 -4.52 -8.41 2.51
CA ALA A 15 -5.51 -7.35 2.71
C ALA A 15 -5.12 -6.06 1.96
N ALA A 16 -3.80 -5.81 1.81
CA ALA A 16 -3.27 -4.72 0.99
C ALA A 16 -3.66 -4.81 -0.49
N ARG A 17 -3.81 -6.05 -1.00
CA ARG A 17 -3.99 -6.29 -2.44
C ARG A 17 -5.44 -6.19 -2.90
N TYR A 18 -6.40 -6.34 -2.00
CA TYR A 18 -7.76 -6.70 -2.43
C TYR A 18 -8.92 -5.86 -1.93
N MET A 19 -8.79 -4.63 -1.43
CA MET A 19 -9.99 -3.76 -1.30
C MET A 19 -10.21 -3.04 0.03
N ASP A 20 -9.63 -3.44 1.14
CA ASP A 20 -9.75 -2.69 2.39
C ASP A 20 -8.35 -2.38 2.93
N PRO A 21 -7.90 -1.12 2.90
CA PRO A 21 -6.61 -0.75 3.49
C PRO A 21 -6.58 -1.02 5.01
N PHE A 22 -7.74 -1.31 5.61
CA PHE A 22 -7.86 -1.56 7.03
C PHE A 22 -7.96 -3.05 7.35
N PHE A 23 -6.93 -3.60 7.98
CA PHE A 23 -6.98 -4.95 8.50
C PHE A 23 -7.22 -4.94 10.01
N LYS A 24 -8.38 -5.42 10.43
CA LYS A 24 -8.71 -5.53 11.85
C LYS A 24 -8.16 -6.82 12.44
N LEU A 25 -7.15 -6.71 13.29
CA LEU A 25 -6.61 -7.87 13.98
C LEU A 25 -7.51 -8.28 15.15
N THR A 26 -7.82 -9.57 15.21
CA THR A 26 -8.44 -10.15 16.41
C THR A 26 -7.41 -10.29 17.54
N ALA A 27 -7.86 -10.41 18.79
CA ALA A 27 -6.94 -10.65 19.92
C ALA A 27 -6.03 -11.87 19.68
N MET A 28 -6.53 -12.94 19.05
CA MET A 28 -5.74 -14.12 18.68
C MET A 28 -4.69 -13.74 17.60
N GLY A 29 -5.06 -12.92 16.62
CA GLY A 29 -4.14 -12.43 15.60
C GLY A 29 -3.00 -11.60 16.21
N THR A 30 -3.29 -10.77 17.21
CA THR A 30 -2.27 -10.00 17.93
C THR A 30 -1.27 -10.93 18.65
N VAL A 31 -1.75 -11.99 19.31
CA VAL A 31 -0.86 -12.96 19.96
C VAL A 31 0.05 -13.66 18.94
N LEU A 32 -0.50 -14.04 17.78
CA LEU A 32 0.29 -14.68 16.72
C LEU A 32 1.32 -13.72 16.12
N LEU A 33 0.99 -12.44 15.97
CA LEU A 33 1.92 -11.41 15.50
C LEU A 33 3.06 -11.20 16.50
N ILE A 34 2.76 -11.14 17.80
CA ILE A 34 3.79 -11.06 18.85
C ILE A 34 4.72 -12.27 18.78
N GLN A 35 4.18 -13.48 18.64
CA GLN A 35 4.98 -14.70 18.53
C GLN A 35 5.85 -14.69 17.28
N TYR A 36 5.31 -14.22 16.17
CA TYR A 36 6.06 -14.06 14.91
C TYR A 36 7.24 -13.10 15.08
N PHE A 37 7.01 -11.89 15.64
CA PHE A 37 8.09 -10.93 15.86
C PHE A 37 9.13 -11.42 16.87
N ALA A 38 8.70 -12.07 17.96
CA ALA A 38 9.63 -12.67 18.92
C ALA A 38 10.54 -13.72 18.25
N ARG A 39 9.99 -14.51 17.33
CA ARG A 39 10.76 -15.47 16.55
C ARG A 39 11.72 -14.76 15.59
N MET A 40 11.29 -13.72 14.88
CA MET A 40 12.18 -12.93 13.99
C MET A 40 13.35 -12.32 14.76
N VAL A 41 13.13 -11.83 15.98
CA VAL A 41 14.22 -11.37 16.87
C VAL A 41 15.20 -12.51 17.19
N LYS A 42 14.69 -13.69 17.52
CA LYS A 42 15.53 -14.87 17.80
C LYS A 42 16.34 -15.29 16.57
N GLU A 43 15.77 -15.18 15.38
CA GLU A 43 16.43 -15.45 14.09
C GLU A 43 17.34 -14.30 13.61
N LYS A 44 17.48 -13.23 14.38
CA LYS A 44 18.23 -11.99 14.04
C LYS A 44 17.74 -11.29 12.75
N LYS A 45 16.48 -11.48 12.38
CA LYS A 45 15.82 -10.82 11.25
C LYS A 45 15.12 -9.52 11.65
N LEU A 46 14.91 -9.30 12.94
CA LEU A 46 14.29 -8.12 13.53
C LEU A 46 15.14 -7.64 14.70
N LYS A 47 15.25 -6.33 14.88
CA LYS A 47 15.97 -5.75 16.03
C LYS A 47 15.13 -5.87 17.31
N VAL A 48 15.80 -6.08 18.44
CA VAL A 48 15.14 -6.14 19.77
C VAL A 48 14.39 -4.84 20.07
N THR A 49 14.95 -3.69 19.64
CA THR A 49 14.34 -2.37 19.83
C THR A 49 12.97 -2.29 19.12
N GLU A 50 12.85 -2.71 17.88
CA GLU A 50 11.60 -2.70 17.10
C GLU A 50 10.52 -3.55 17.78
N PHE A 51 10.89 -4.71 18.29
CA PHE A 51 9.97 -5.56 19.04
C PHE A 51 9.55 -4.91 20.38
N THR A 52 10.48 -4.28 21.09
CA THR A 52 10.20 -3.56 22.34
C THR A 52 9.26 -2.38 22.10
N ASP A 53 9.44 -1.65 21.02
CA ASP A 53 8.58 -0.52 20.66
C ASP A 53 7.18 -0.98 20.29
N PHE A 54 7.03 -2.11 19.60
CA PHE A 54 5.73 -2.73 19.37
C PHE A 54 5.04 -3.11 20.70
N GLN A 55 5.76 -3.68 21.65
CA GLN A 55 5.20 -4.00 22.96
C GLN A 55 4.76 -2.74 23.75
N LYS A 56 5.53 -1.64 23.66
CA LYS A 56 5.14 -0.35 24.25
C LYS A 56 3.86 0.19 23.60
N PHE A 57 3.78 0.16 22.28
CA PHE A 57 2.60 0.56 21.53
C PHE A 57 1.36 -0.25 21.95
N LEU A 58 1.47 -1.58 22.01
CA LEU A 58 0.38 -2.44 22.48
C LEU A 58 -0.10 -2.07 23.88
N LYS A 59 0.84 -1.76 24.79
CA LYS A 59 0.49 -1.34 26.14
C LYS A 59 -0.17 0.04 26.17
N ALA A 60 0.32 0.98 25.37
CA ALA A 60 -0.23 2.33 25.30
C ALA A 60 -1.64 2.37 24.71
N THR A 61 -1.94 1.49 23.77
CA THR A 61 -3.24 1.40 23.10
C THR A 61 -4.21 0.40 23.75
N ASP A 62 -3.81 -0.26 24.82
CA ASP A 62 -4.56 -1.37 25.43
C ASP A 62 -4.92 -2.48 24.40
N GLY A 63 -4.03 -2.70 23.44
CA GLY A 63 -4.22 -3.63 22.34
C GLY A 63 -5.32 -3.25 21.34
N LYS A 64 -5.84 -2.02 21.40
CA LYS A 64 -6.89 -1.51 20.51
C LYS A 64 -6.25 -0.79 19.33
N TYR A 65 -5.95 -1.53 18.28
CA TYR A 65 -5.36 -0.98 17.05
C TYR A 65 -5.87 -1.74 15.83
N ASP A 66 -5.81 -1.06 14.69
CA ASP A 66 -6.00 -1.65 13.37
C ASP A 66 -4.68 -1.57 12.60
N ILE A 67 -4.44 -2.50 11.68
CA ILE A 67 -3.29 -2.43 10.78
C ILE A 67 -3.74 -1.87 9.44
N MET A 68 -2.98 -0.90 8.96
CA MET A 68 -3.18 -0.24 7.68
C MET A 68 -2.01 -0.56 6.76
N ASN A 69 -2.31 -0.82 5.50
CA ASN A 69 -1.31 -0.87 4.46
C ASN A 69 -1.28 0.47 3.72
N VAL A 70 -0.12 1.09 3.69
CA VAL A 70 0.10 2.42 3.12
C VAL A 70 1.18 2.29 2.04
N PRO A 71 1.01 2.86 0.85
CA PRO A 71 2.10 2.95 -0.11
C PRO A 71 3.36 3.53 0.53
N GLU A 72 4.51 3.01 0.15
CA GLU A 72 5.79 3.44 0.71
C GLU A 72 5.97 4.95 0.58
N ILE A 73 6.32 5.58 1.68
CA ILE A 73 6.49 7.03 1.82
C ILE A 73 7.94 7.30 2.19
N PRO A 74 8.55 8.39 1.72
CA PRO A 74 9.91 8.77 2.11
C PRO A 74 10.09 8.78 3.63
N GLU A 75 11.24 8.28 4.08
CA GLU A 75 11.58 8.20 5.50
C GLU A 75 11.43 9.57 6.18
N GLY A 76 10.73 9.59 7.30
CA GLY A 76 10.45 10.80 8.06
C GLY A 76 9.17 11.54 7.68
N GLN A 77 8.70 11.50 6.43
CA GLN A 77 7.48 12.19 6.01
C GLN A 77 6.24 11.63 6.73
N LEU A 78 6.11 10.30 6.82
CA LEU A 78 4.99 9.66 7.50
C LEU A 78 4.90 10.12 8.97
N SER A 79 6.04 10.13 9.68
CA SER A 79 6.09 10.54 11.08
C SER A 79 5.75 12.03 11.24
N GLU A 80 6.33 12.89 10.40
CA GLU A 80 6.05 14.33 10.45
C GLU A 80 4.56 14.64 10.26
N GLU A 81 3.93 14.01 9.26
CA GLU A 81 2.52 14.24 8.96
C GLU A 81 1.56 13.66 10.02
N LEU A 82 1.82 12.44 10.51
CA LEU A 82 0.95 11.79 11.49
C LEU A 82 1.11 12.39 12.88
N ASP A 83 2.33 12.75 13.28
CA ASP A 83 2.59 13.42 14.57
C ASP A 83 1.94 14.81 14.60
N ALA A 84 1.99 15.56 13.48
CA ALA A 84 1.31 16.85 13.38
C ALA A 84 -0.22 16.75 13.53
N LEU A 85 -0.81 15.60 13.20
CA LEU A 85 -2.23 15.31 13.38
C LEU A 85 -2.57 14.69 14.75
N GLY A 86 -1.57 14.42 15.58
CA GLY A 86 -1.74 13.78 16.89
C GLY A 86 -2.22 12.34 16.81
N ILE A 87 -1.92 11.65 15.72
CA ILE A 87 -2.32 10.26 15.50
C ILE A 87 -1.35 9.33 16.22
N HIS A 88 -1.87 8.39 17.01
CA HIS A 88 -1.06 7.37 17.67
C HIS A 88 -0.89 6.16 16.73
N TYR A 89 0.32 5.97 16.27
CA TYR A 89 0.64 4.91 15.30
C TYR A 89 1.99 4.26 15.61
N MET A 90 2.25 3.17 14.92
CA MET A 90 3.56 2.54 14.85
C MET A 90 3.74 1.89 13.48
N VAL A 91 4.86 2.17 12.83
CA VAL A 91 5.25 1.43 11.63
C VAL A 91 5.72 0.04 12.07
N LEU A 92 5.08 -0.98 11.53
CA LEU A 92 5.46 -2.37 11.78
C LEU A 92 6.67 -2.75 10.93
N PRO A 93 7.45 -3.73 11.38
CA PRO A 93 8.47 -4.33 10.52
C PRO A 93 7.87 -4.80 9.21
N ASP A 94 8.56 -4.53 8.11
CA ASP A 94 8.14 -4.96 6.79
C ASP A 94 7.94 -6.48 6.74
N LEU A 95 6.69 -6.88 6.54
CA LEU A 95 6.26 -8.28 6.54
C LEU A 95 6.41 -8.93 5.17
N GLU A 96 6.39 -8.15 4.11
CA GLU A 96 6.58 -8.59 2.72
C GLU A 96 7.50 -7.61 1.98
N LYS A 97 8.77 -7.94 1.98
CA LYS A 97 9.80 -7.07 1.38
C LYS A 97 9.57 -6.80 -0.09
N ASN A 98 9.75 -5.56 -0.49
CA ASN A 98 9.68 -5.07 -1.87
C ASN A 98 8.27 -5.10 -2.51
N ASP A 99 7.21 -5.03 -1.73
CA ASP A 99 5.86 -4.83 -2.27
C ASP A 99 5.48 -3.35 -2.41
N GLY A 100 6.36 -2.44 -1.97
CA GLY A 100 6.14 -0.99 -2.00
C GLY A 100 5.07 -0.52 -1.01
N MET A 101 4.81 -1.31 0.05
CA MET A 101 3.82 -0.99 1.08
C MET A 101 4.45 -1.00 2.47
N LEU A 102 3.98 -0.10 3.32
CA LEU A 102 4.28 -0.08 4.75
C LEU A 102 3.06 -0.59 5.53
N GLN A 103 3.29 -1.41 6.54
CA GLN A 103 2.26 -1.77 7.50
C GLN A 103 2.33 -0.84 8.69
N VAL A 104 1.23 -0.14 8.95
CA VAL A 104 1.12 0.83 10.06
C VAL A 104 0.04 0.38 11.02
N ALA A 105 0.43 0.13 12.28
CA ALA A 105 -0.53 -0.09 13.36
C ALA A 105 -1.05 1.27 13.83
N VAL A 106 -2.36 1.47 13.82
CA VAL A 106 -3.01 2.73 14.17
C VAL A 106 -3.97 2.49 15.34
N TYR A 107 -3.91 3.32 16.36
CA TYR A 107 -4.83 3.28 17.49
C TYR A 107 -6.27 3.47 17.02
N GLN A 108 -7.19 2.58 17.41
CA GLN A 108 -8.57 2.57 16.88
C GLN A 108 -9.31 3.90 16.97
N PRO A 109 -9.22 4.68 18.07
CA PRO A 109 -9.85 6.00 18.13
C PRO A 109 -9.34 7.00 17.07
N ASP A 110 -8.11 6.85 16.59
CA ASP A 110 -7.50 7.75 15.60
C ASP A 110 -7.77 7.31 14.15
N ARG A 111 -8.48 6.21 13.95
CA ARG A 111 -8.73 5.60 12.64
C ARG A 111 -9.35 6.56 11.63
N GLU A 112 -10.32 7.38 12.04
CA GLU A 112 -10.98 8.33 11.13
C GLU A 112 -10.01 9.41 10.65
N ASN A 113 -9.21 9.97 11.57
CA ASN A 113 -8.20 10.96 11.24
C ASN A 113 -7.11 10.39 10.32
N PHE A 114 -6.68 9.17 10.60
CA PHE A 114 -5.74 8.46 9.75
C PHE A 114 -6.34 8.20 8.36
N GLY A 115 -7.59 7.75 8.28
CA GLY A 115 -8.28 7.54 7.00
C GLY A 115 -8.38 8.81 6.16
N ALA A 116 -8.69 9.95 6.78
CA ALA A 116 -8.73 11.24 6.10
C ALA A 116 -7.35 11.70 5.62
N TRP A 117 -6.29 11.47 6.43
CA TRP A 117 -4.92 11.70 6.02
C TRP A 117 -4.54 10.79 4.83
N TYR A 118 -4.81 9.49 4.92
CA TYR A 118 -4.51 8.51 3.88
C TYR A 118 -5.12 8.88 2.54
N GLN A 119 -6.41 9.24 2.52
CA GLN A 119 -7.08 9.67 1.29
C GLN A 119 -6.42 10.90 0.68
N ARG A 120 -6.07 11.91 1.48
CA ARG A 120 -5.35 13.09 0.98
C ARG A 120 -3.97 12.74 0.43
N HIS A 121 -3.25 11.85 1.11
CA HIS A 121 -1.94 11.37 0.68
C HIS A 121 -2.03 10.66 -0.67
N ILE A 122 -2.98 9.72 -0.85
CA ILE A 122 -3.20 9.03 -2.12
C ILE A 122 -3.58 10.03 -3.22
N LEU A 123 -4.52 10.92 -2.97
CA LEU A 123 -4.94 11.94 -3.95
C LEU A 123 -3.78 12.85 -4.36
N SER A 124 -2.87 13.18 -3.45
CA SER A 124 -1.70 14.00 -3.77
C SER A 124 -0.70 13.30 -4.71
N GLN A 125 -0.73 11.98 -4.78
CA GLN A 125 0.11 11.17 -5.67
C GLN A 125 -0.56 10.81 -7.00
N MET A 126 -1.88 10.94 -7.08
CA MET A 126 -2.68 10.68 -8.29
C MET A 126 -2.75 11.95 -9.16
N THR A 127 -1.59 12.46 -9.56
CA THR A 127 -1.44 13.72 -10.31
C THR A 127 -1.46 13.56 -11.83
N GLY A 128 -1.73 12.35 -12.31
CA GLY A 128 -1.61 11.99 -13.72
C GLY A 128 -0.19 11.56 -14.10
N GLY A 129 -0.05 11.14 -15.36
CA GLY A 129 1.21 10.70 -15.96
C GLY A 129 1.55 9.24 -15.72
N GLU A 130 2.66 8.82 -16.31
CA GLU A 130 3.16 7.45 -16.23
C GLU A 130 3.66 7.13 -14.81
N LYS A 131 3.32 5.95 -14.34
CA LYS A 131 3.73 5.40 -13.04
C LYS A 131 4.24 3.99 -13.23
N ASP A 132 5.10 3.54 -12.32
CA ASP A 132 5.40 2.11 -12.23
C ASP A 132 4.12 1.32 -11.96
N LEU A 133 4.01 0.12 -12.56
CA LEU A 133 2.82 -0.72 -12.45
C LEU A 133 2.48 -1.08 -10.99
N GLN A 134 3.49 -1.36 -10.19
CA GLN A 134 3.28 -1.69 -8.78
C GLN A 134 2.84 -0.45 -7.99
N GLN A 135 3.44 0.70 -8.27
CA GLN A 135 3.03 1.98 -7.69
C GLN A 135 1.57 2.30 -8.03
N LEU A 136 1.18 2.19 -9.33
CA LEU A 136 -0.20 2.43 -9.76
C LEU A 136 -1.19 1.49 -9.06
N LYS A 137 -0.87 0.20 -8.95
CA LYS A 137 -1.68 -0.78 -8.22
C LYS A 137 -1.82 -0.44 -6.74
N ASN A 138 -0.74 -0.02 -6.09
CA ASN A 138 -0.75 0.35 -4.68
C ASN A 138 -1.63 1.59 -4.44
N LEU A 139 -1.46 2.64 -5.25
CA LEU A 139 -2.25 3.88 -5.16
C LEU A 139 -3.75 3.67 -5.42
N THR A 140 -4.10 2.74 -6.32
CA THR A 140 -5.49 2.46 -6.71
C THR A 140 -6.12 1.32 -5.93
N SER A 141 -5.40 0.69 -5.01
CA SER A 141 -5.79 -0.57 -4.35
C SER A 141 -6.16 -1.65 -5.39
N GLY A 142 -5.40 -1.75 -6.48
CA GLY A 142 -5.61 -2.68 -7.57
C GLY A 142 -6.79 -2.37 -8.49
N LYS A 143 -7.46 -1.25 -8.31
CA LYS A 143 -8.58 -0.82 -9.18
C LYS A 143 -8.06 -0.21 -10.47
N THR A 144 -7.69 -1.07 -11.41
CA THR A 144 -7.11 -0.71 -12.71
C THR A 144 -7.76 -1.49 -13.83
N THR A 145 -7.70 -0.96 -15.05
CA THR A 145 -8.17 -1.59 -16.27
C THR A 145 -7.08 -1.52 -17.32
N ILE A 146 -6.95 -2.57 -18.14
CA ILE A 146 -6.05 -2.59 -19.29
C ILE A 146 -6.82 -2.05 -20.49
N ILE A 147 -6.19 -1.13 -21.22
CA ILE A 147 -6.70 -0.55 -22.46
C ILE A 147 -5.66 -0.81 -23.54
N SER A 148 -6.13 -1.16 -24.75
CA SER A 148 -5.30 -1.32 -25.93
C SER A 148 -5.53 -0.18 -26.91
N PHE A 149 -4.44 0.30 -27.51
CA PHE A 149 -4.46 1.31 -28.57
C PHE A 149 -3.73 0.77 -29.79
N PRO A 150 -4.19 1.09 -31.05
CA PRO A 150 -3.44 0.77 -32.24
C PRO A 150 -2.07 1.46 -32.26
N LEU A 151 -1.04 0.73 -32.64
CA LEU A 151 0.34 1.22 -32.73
C LEU A 151 0.54 2.31 -33.81
N GLU A 152 -0.46 2.46 -34.72
CA GLU A 152 -0.47 3.50 -35.76
C GLU A 152 -0.63 4.90 -35.18
N GLU A 153 -1.18 5.02 -34.00
CA GLU A 153 -1.15 6.26 -33.23
C GLU A 153 0.21 6.36 -32.54
N GLU A 154 0.96 7.38 -32.87
CA GLU A 154 2.28 7.58 -32.28
C GLU A 154 2.20 7.48 -30.75
N GLU A 155 2.87 6.50 -30.17
CA GLU A 155 2.86 6.20 -28.72
C GLU A 155 3.08 7.46 -27.86
N GLU A 156 3.94 8.37 -28.34
CA GLU A 156 4.21 9.64 -27.69
C GLU A 156 2.99 10.56 -27.62
N VAL A 157 2.14 10.56 -28.64
CA VAL A 157 0.91 11.38 -28.68
C VAL A 157 -0.10 10.90 -27.64
N VAL A 158 -0.28 9.58 -27.53
CA VAL A 158 -1.17 9.01 -26.50
C VAL A 158 -0.69 9.33 -25.09
N LYS A 159 0.61 9.24 -24.86
CA LYS A 159 1.22 9.58 -23.56
C LYS A 159 1.05 11.07 -23.23
N GLU A 160 1.32 11.97 -24.19
CA GLU A 160 1.12 13.40 -23.99
C GLU A 160 -0.35 13.75 -23.70
N ASP A 161 -1.29 13.12 -24.35
CA ASP A 161 -2.71 13.35 -24.13
C ASP A 161 -3.14 12.82 -22.75
N PHE A 162 -2.63 11.67 -22.33
CA PHE A 162 -2.87 11.15 -20.97
C PHE A 162 -2.32 12.10 -19.89
N GLU A 163 -1.14 12.64 -20.09
CA GLU A 163 -0.56 13.63 -19.18
C GLU A 163 -1.39 14.92 -19.13
N LYS A 164 -1.80 15.45 -20.28
CA LYS A 164 -2.65 16.67 -20.36
C LYS A 164 -4.00 16.46 -19.68
N MET A 165 -4.58 15.27 -19.78
CA MET A 165 -5.85 14.92 -19.15
C MET A 165 -5.70 14.50 -17.68
N GLY A 166 -4.47 14.43 -17.16
CA GLY A 166 -4.19 14.00 -15.79
C GLY A 166 -4.60 12.55 -15.53
N ILE A 167 -4.41 11.67 -16.54
CA ILE A 167 -4.68 10.23 -16.43
C ILE A 167 -3.47 9.56 -15.81
N ASN A 168 -3.70 8.73 -14.78
CA ASN A 168 -2.67 7.91 -14.15
C ASN A 168 -2.61 6.55 -14.85
N TYR A 169 -1.49 6.23 -15.44
CA TYR A 169 -1.32 5.01 -16.23
C TYR A 169 0.05 4.35 -16.02
N SER A 170 0.17 3.10 -16.44
CA SER A 170 1.43 2.37 -16.55
C SER A 170 1.45 1.62 -17.88
N GLN A 171 2.51 1.77 -18.65
CA GLN A 171 2.68 1.03 -19.86
C GLN A 171 3.02 -0.43 -19.55
N LEU A 172 2.37 -1.35 -20.26
CA LEU A 172 2.72 -2.77 -20.19
C LEU A 172 3.78 -3.11 -21.24
N PRO A 173 4.67 -4.08 -20.93
CA PRO A 173 5.50 -4.67 -21.97
C PRO A 173 4.61 -5.22 -23.10
N ASP A 174 5.03 -5.01 -24.35
CA ASP A 174 4.35 -5.65 -25.50
C ASP A 174 4.44 -7.19 -25.35
N LEU A 175 3.32 -7.79 -24.96
CA LEU A 175 3.19 -9.25 -24.79
C LEU A 175 2.79 -9.95 -26.08
N HIS A 176 2.33 -9.24 -27.10
CA HIS A 176 1.92 -9.73 -28.40
C HIS A 176 2.74 -9.06 -29.49
N VAL A 177 4.03 -9.42 -29.55
CA VAL A 177 4.94 -8.88 -30.56
C VAL A 177 4.34 -9.05 -31.97
N GLY A 178 3.91 -7.94 -32.56
CA GLY A 178 3.41 -7.88 -33.93
C GLY A 178 1.89 -7.84 -34.11
N ASP A 179 1.09 -7.65 -33.05
CA ASP A 179 -0.37 -7.42 -33.20
C ASP A 179 -0.72 -5.96 -33.53
N GLY A 180 0.27 -5.05 -33.43
CA GLY A 180 0.07 -3.63 -33.74
C GLY A 180 -0.70 -2.87 -32.67
N GLU A 181 -0.72 -3.36 -31.42
CA GLU A 181 -1.36 -2.68 -30.27
C GLU A 181 -0.38 -2.34 -29.17
N ILE A 182 -0.60 -1.20 -28.53
CA ILE A 182 0.04 -0.81 -27.27
C ILE A 182 -0.96 -1.03 -26.14
N GLN A 183 -0.52 -1.67 -25.07
CA GLN A 183 -1.33 -1.91 -23.89
C GLN A 183 -0.88 -1.03 -22.72
N VAL A 184 -1.83 -0.36 -22.08
CA VAL A 184 -1.61 0.43 -20.87
C VAL A 184 -2.59 0.02 -19.78
N VAL A 185 -2.13 0.07 -18.55
CA VAL A 185 -2.96 -0.06 -17.36
C VAL A 185 -3.35 1.34 -16.92
N VAL A 186 -4.64 1.60 -16.75
CA VAL A 186 -5.18 2.90 -16.33
C VAL A 186 -5.91 2.74 -15.01
N ALA A 187 -5.81 3.75 -14.14
CA ALA A 187 -6.62 3.80 -12.92
C ALA A 187 -8.12 3.84 -13.27
N ASN A 188 -8.95 3.00 -12.64
CA ASN A 188 -10.40 3.00 -12.92
C ASN A 188 -11.07 4.34 -12.69
N ALA A 189 -10.53 5.16 -11.78
CA ALA A 189 -11.02 6.51 -11.52
C ALA A 189 -10.83 7.45 -12.73
N ASP A 190 -9.87 7.15 -13.61
CA ASP A 190 -9.54 7.95 -14.79
C ASP A 190 -10.19 7.44 -16.08
N LEU A 191 -10.85 6.25 -16.06
CA LEU A 191 -11.55 5.70 -17.24
C LEU A 191 -12.52 6.67 -17.92
N PRO A 192 -13.34 7.46 -17.19
CA PRO A 192 -14.24 8.42 -17.83
C PRO A 192 -13.54 9.54 -18.61
N LYS A 193 -12.21 9.69 -18.46
CA LYS A 193 -11.41 10.66 -19.22
C LYS A 193 -10.88 10.07 -20.53
N VAL A 194 -10.92 8.74 -20.68
CA VAL A 194 -10.38 8.01 -21.84
C VAL A 194 -11.49 7.77 -22.87
N GLU A 195 -12.75 7.79 -22.47
CA GLU A 195 -13.94 7.68 -23.33
C GLU A 195 -14.24 9.03 -24.02
#